data_3e8a3d29c037ad9a165fbf75fa0fe6d6
#
_entry.id   3e8a3d29c037ad9a165fbf75fa0fe6d6
#
_cell.length_a   1.000
_cell.length_b   1.000
_cell.length_c   1.000
_cell.angle_alpha   90.00
_cell.angle_beta   90.00
_cell.angle_gamma   90.00
#
_symmetry.space_group_name_H-M   'P 1'
#
loop_
_entity.id
_entity.type
_entity.pdbx_description
1 polymer ?
#
loop_
_entity_poly.entity_id
_entity_poly.type
_entity_poly.pdbx_seq_one_letter_code
_entity_poly.pdbx_strand_id
1 'polypeptide(L)'
;MPIYSLGEKKPQLPENNLYWVAPDAHVIGNVILGKDVGVWFGSVLRGDNDVIKIGKETNIQENTIIHVDPDCPVTIGNNCTIGHNAIIHGCTIGNNSLVGMGATILNNAKIGNNCLVGAGALVTENKEFPDGWLIVGSPAKAVRELSQEMIENMTRSSKHYVANFKKFAEEMSEIK
;
A
#
# COMPACT_ATOMS: atom_id res chain seq x y z
N MET A 1 3.97 18.42 -3.16
CA MET A 1 4.12 16.99 -2.78
C MET A 1 5.26 16.90 -1.77
N PRO A 2 5.01 16.51 -0.53
CA PRO A 2 6.04 16.45 0.51
C PRO A 2 6.84 15.14 0.40
N ILE A 3 7.89 15.17 -0.42
CA ILE A 3 8.81 14.07 -0.68
C ILE A 3 10.18 14.49 -0.15
N TYR A 4 10.75 13.69 0.78
CA TYR A 4 11.94 14.07 1.53
C TYR A 4 13.05 13.03 1.42
N SER A 5 14.28 13.49 1.26
CA SER A 5 15.46 12.69 1.55
C SER A 5 15.75 12.68 3.04
N LEU A 6 16.33 11.60 3.53
CA LEU A 6 16.86 11.47 4.88
C LEU A 6 18.35 11.07 4.79
N GLY A 7 19.23 12.06 4.89
CA GLY A 7 20.63 11.88 4.57
C GLY A 7 20.82 11.44 3.12
N GLU A 8 21.51 10.32 2.90
CA GLU A 8 21.74 9.76 1.57
C GLU A 8 20.54 8.95 1.03
N LYS A 9 19.59 8.59 1.89
CA LYS A 9 18.39 7.84 1.50
C LYS A 9 17.40 8.78 0.79
N LYS A 10 17.13 8.50 -0.49
CA LYS A 10 16.25 9.33 -1.34
C LYS A 10 15.16 8.46 -1.97
N PRO A 11 13.92 8.96 -2.04
CA PRO A 11 12.87 8.28 -2.78
C PRO A 11 13.23 8.13 -4.27
N GLN A 12 12.97 6.93 -4.81
CA GLN A 12 13.08 6.63 -6.23
C GLN A 12 11.67 6.66 -6.83
N LEU A 13 11.47 7.54 -7.78
CA LEU A 13 10.16 7.85 -8.35
C LEU A 13 10.14 7.54 -9.84
N PRO A 14 8.99 7.17 -10.42
CA PRO A 14 8.86 6.97 -11.85
C PRO A 14 9.15 8.26 -12.64
N GLU A 15 9.73 8.12 -13.82
CA GLU A 15 9.92 9.23 -14.76
C GLU A 15 8.57 9.83 -15.21
N ASN A 16 8.62 11.04 -15.77
CA ASN A 16 7.47 11.73 -16.36
C ASN A 16 6.26 11.93 -15.43
N ASN A 17 6.48 12.02 -14.12
CA ASN A 17 5.41 12.20 -13.12
C ASN A 17 4.31 11.11 -13.20
N LEU A 18 4.68 9.89 -13.56
CA LEU A 18 3.76 8.76 -13.59
C LEU A 18 3.50 8.21 -12.17
N TYR A 19 3.17 9.09 -11.26
CA TYR A 19 2.78 8.84 -9.86
C TYR A 19 2.05 10.07 -9.31
N TRP A 20 1.38 9.91 -8.19
CA TRP A 20 0.77 11.03 -7.48
C TRP A 20 0.92 10.88 -5.97
N VAL A 21 1.31 11.97 -5.31
CA VAL A 21 1.37 12.07 -3.84
C VAL A 21 0.54 13.29 -3.45
N ALA A 22 -0.46 13.07 -2.61
CA ALA A 22 -1.33 14.15 -2.13
C ALA A 22 -0.52 15.26 -1.43
N PRO A 23 -1.02 16.51 -1.41
CA PRO A 23 -0.29 17.66 -0.86
C PRO A 23 0.15 17.49 0.61
N ASP A 24 -0.57 16.71 1.40
CA ASP A 24 -0.32 16.46 2.83
C ASP A 24 0.12 15.02 3.15
N ALA A 25 0.32 14.18 2.12
CA ALA A 25 0.94 12.87 2.29
C ALA A 25 2.46 13.01 2.30
N HIS A 26 3.17 12.13 3.02
CA HIS A 26 4.62 12.21 3.18
C HIS A 26 5.33 10.95 2.69
N VAL A 27 6.33 11.12 1.83
CA VAL A 27 7.21 10.05 1.35
C VAL A 27 8.64 10.38 1.75
N ILE A 28 9.24 9.58 2.65
CA ILE A 28 10.48 9.93 3.35
C ILE A 28 11.51 8.81 3.23
N GLY A 29 12.73 9.15 2.80
CA GLY A 29 13.88 8.25 2.83
C GLY A 29 13.89 7.19 1.71
N ASN A 30 14.23 5.94 2.04
CA ASN A 30 14.40 4.86 1.07
C ASN A 30 13.04 4.26 0.63
N VAL A 31 12.32 4.99 -0.22
CA VAL A 31 11.02 4.57 -0.76
C VAL A 31 11.11 4.48 -2.29
N ILE A 32 10.67 3.36 -2.85
CA ILE A 32 10.63 3.12 -4.29
C ILE A 32 9.16 3.03 -4.71
N LEU A 33 8.70 3.98 -5.51
CA LEU A 33 7.35 3.97 -6.08
C LEU A 33 7.39 3.45 -7.52
N GLY A 34 6.50 2.52 -7.84
CA GLY A 34 6.27 2.05 -9.20
C GLY A 34 5.42 3.04 -10.01
N LYS A 35 5.31 2.76 -11.31
CA LYS A 35 4.47 3.54 -12.22
C LYS A 35 3.00 3.51 -11.80
N ASP A 36 2.32 4.64 -11.93
CA ASP A 36 0.91 4.84 -11.61
C ASP A 36 0.55 4.52 -10.14
N VAL A 37 1.49 4.70 -9.20
CA VAL A 37 1.21 4.68 -7.77
C VAL A 37 0.55 5.98 -7.33
N GLY A 38 -0.53 5.86 -6.54
CA GLY A 38 -1.17 6.98 -5.85
C GLY A 38 -1.01 6.89 -4.34
N VAL A 39 -0.49 7.95 -3.71
CA VAL A 39 -0.39 8.08 -2.24
C VAL A 39 -1.34 9.19 -1.80
N TRP A 40 -2.39 8.79 -1.10
CA TRP A 40 -3.52 9.64 -0.76
C TRP A 40 -3.31 10.43 0.53
N PHE A 41 -4.23 11.35 0.81
CA PHE A 41 -4.13 12.37 1.84
C PHE A 41 -3.78 11.81 3.23
N GLY A 42 -2.90 12.49 3.95
CA GLY A 42 -2.48 12.14 5.30
C GLY A 42 -1.63 10.87 5.43
N SER A 43 -1.35 10.16 4.33
CA SER A 43 -0.54 8.94 4.37
C SER A 43 0.94 9.24 4.59
N VAL A 44 1.62 8.37 5.34
CA VAL A 44 3.06 8.50 5.63
C VAL A 44 3.80 7.21 5.27
N LEU A 45 4.74 7.32 4.34
CA LEU A 45 5.68 6.25 3.97
C LEU A 45 7.07 6.66 4.47
N ARG A 46 7.58 5.99 5.52
CA ARG A 46 8.86 6.32 6.14
C ARG A 46 9.86 5.16 6.05
N GLY A 47 10.75 5.24 5.04
CA GLY A 47 11.84 4.30 4.80
C GLY A 47 13.16 4.78 5.41
N ASP A 48 13.22 4.91 6.73
CA ASP A 48 14.40 5.38 7.47
C ASP A 48 15.33 4.24 7.89
N ASN A 49 14.80 3.07 8.21
CA ASN A 49 15.59 1.90 8.62
C ASN A 49 15.92 0.96 7.45
N ASP A 50 14.91 0.66 6.62
CA ASP A 50 15.03 -0.22 5.46
C ASP A 50 14.24 0.34 4.26
N VAL A 51 14.14 -0.43 3.17
CA VAL A 51 13.44 -0.02 1.95
C VAL A 51 11.94 -0.28 2.02
N ILE A 52 11.16 0.66 1.50
CA ILE A 52 9.74 0.48 1.16
C ILE A 52 9.62 0.41 -0.36
N LYS A 53 9.13 -0.71 -0.90
CA LYS A 53 8.88 -0.90 -2.34
C LYS A 53 7.39 -1.00 -2.62
N ILE A 54 6.86 -0.12 -3.47
CA ILE A 54 5.45 -0.11 -3.89
C ILE A 54 5.40 -0.41 -5.39
N GLY A 55 4.73 -1.50 -5.76
CA GLY A 55 4.56 -1.93 -7.15
C GLY A 55 3.63 -1.00 -7.94
N LYS A 56 3.66 -1.15 -9.28
CA LYS A 56 2.87 -0.31 -10.19
C LYS A 56 1.36 -0.41 -9.95
N GLU A 57 0.63 0.66 -10.27
CA GLU A 57 -0.84 0.72 -10.20
C GLU A 57 -1.40 0.41 -8.80
N THR A 58 -0.59 0.58 -7.75
CA THR A 58 -0.97 0.38 -6.35
C THR A 58 -1.40 1.71 -5.75
N ASN A 59 -2.47 1.69 -4.96
CA ASN A 59 -2.93 2.87 -4.23
C ASN A 59 -2.78 2.70 -2.72
N ILE A 60 -2.29 3.74 -2.08
CA ILE A 60 -2.13 3.86 -0.63
C ILE A 60 -3.14 4.91 -0.17
N GLN A 61 -4.24 4.46 0.40
CA GLN A 61 -5.39 5.34 0.73
C GLN A 61 -5.12 6.17 1.98
N GLU A 62 -6.02 7.11 2.26
CA GLU A 62 -5.86 8.17 3.25
C GLU A 62 -5.48 7.65 4.63
N ASN A 63 -4.58 8.38 5.29
CA ASN A 63 -4.09 8.12 6.65
C ASN A 63 -3.40 6.75 6.83
N THR A 64 -2.98 6.11 5.76
CA THR A 64 -2.21 4.85 5.84
C THR A 64 -0.78 5.14 6.30
N ILE A 65 -0.29 4.34 7.23
CA ILE A 65 1.10 4.41 7.70
C ILE A 65 1.86 3.20 7.20
N ILE A 66 2.99 3.43 6.51
CA ILE A 66 3.92 2.40 6.08
C ILE A 66 5.28 2.68 6.69
N HIS A 67 5.80 1.72 7.46
CA HIS A 67 7.08 1.84 8.13
C HIS A 67 7.88 0.54 8.12
N VAL A 68 9.15 0.64 8.39
CA VAL A 68 10.16 -0.44 8.35
C VAL A 68 11.05 -0.43 9.57
N ASP A 69 11.38 -1.60 10.09
CA ASP A 69 12.48 -1.79 11.04
C ASP A 69 13.76 -2.21 10.31
N PRO A 70 14.94 -2.20 10.97
CA PRO A 70 16.15 -2.79 10.40
C PRO A 70 15.91 -4.27 10.01
N ASP A 71 16.36 -4.65 8.81
CA ASP A 71 16.19 -6.00 8.24
C ASP A 71 14.73 -6.45 8.07
N CYS A 72 13.78 -5.52 8.12
CA CYS A 72 12.36 -5.75 7.92
C CYS A 72 11.79 -4.80 6.86
N PRO A 73 12.12 -4.99 5.57
CA PRO A 73 11.61 -4.16 4.48
C PRO A 73 10.11 -4.33 4.28
N VAL A 74 9.47 -3.33 3.69
CA VAL A 74 8.12 -3.47 3.14
C VAL A 74 8.19 -3.66 1.64
N THR A 75 7.50 -4.69 1.15
CA THR A 75 7.29 -4.90 -0.28
C THR A 75 5.80 -5.08 -0.56
N ILE A 76 5.22 -4.18 -1.33
CA ILE A 76 3.84 -4.27 -1.82
C ILE A 76 3.90 -4.48 -3.33
N GLY A 77 3.21 -5.52 -3.81
CA GLY A 77 3.16 -5.89 -5.21
C GLY A 77 2.42 -4.89 -6.09
N ASN A 78 2.18 -5.29 -7.34
CA ASN A 78 1.46 -4.49 -8.32
C ASN A 78 -0.05 -4.58 -8.12
N ASN A 79 -0.80 -3.58 -8.57
CA ASN A 79 -2.26 -3.55 -8.58
C ASN A 79 -2.90 -3.76 -7.20
N CYS A 80 -2.21 -3.36 -6.12
CA CYS A 80 -2.72 -3.51 -4.77
C CYS A 80 -3.56 -2.30 -4.35
N THR A 81 -4.49 -2.55 -3.43
CA THR A 81 -5.24 -1.50 -2.74
C THR A 81 -4.95 -1.59 -1.25
N ILE A 82 -4.36 -0.55 -0.68
CA ILE A 82 -4.15 -0.42 0.76
C ILE A 82 -5.17 0.56 1.30
N GLY A 83 -6.14 0.03 2.02
CA GLY A 83 -7.32 0.76 2.49
C GLY A 83 -6.99 1.82 3.54
N HIS A 84 -7.90 2.78 3.67
CA HIS A 84 -7.78 3.93 4.58
C HIS A 84 -7.41 3.50 6.01
N ASN A 85 -6.55 4.26 6.69
CA ASN A 85 -6.09 4.05 8.05
C ASN A 85 -5.38 2.68 8.28
N ALA A 86 -4.91 2.00 7.26
CA ALA A 86 -4.15 0.76 7.43
C ALA A 86 -2.75 1.04 7.99
N ILE A 87 -2.21 0.08 8.75
CA ILE A 87 -0.83 0.09 9.24
C ILE A 87 -0.09 -1.07 8.59
N ILE A 88 0.94 -0.77 7.82
CA ILE A 88 1.77 -1.73 7.10
C ILE A 88 3.20 -1.62 7.63
N HIS A 89 3.67 -2.64 8.30
CA HIS A 89 4.95 -2.60 8.98
C HIS A 89 5.80 -3.83 8.67
N GLY A 90 6.97 -3.64 8.04
CA GLY A 90 7.99 -4.68 7.84
C GLY A 90 7.49 -5.96 7.14
N CYS A 91 6.60 -5.89 6.17
CA CYS A 91 5.91 -7.07 5.63
C CYS A 91 5.92 -7.13 4.09
N THR A 92 5.50 -8.27 3.56
CA THR A 92 5.33 -8.49 2.12
C THR A 92 3.86 -8.70 1.76
N ILE A 93 3.37 -7.99 0.74
CA ILE A 93 2.02 -8.12 0.18
C ILE A 93 2.16 -8.43 -1.31
N GLY A 94 1.61 -9.57 -1.74
CA GLY A 94 1.62 -10.03 -3.13
C GLY A 94 0.76 -9.17 -4.04
N ASN A 95 0.89 -9.42 -5.36
CA ASN A 95 0.19 -8.65 -6.38
C ASN A 95 -1.33 -8.77 -6.28
N ASN A 96 -2.04 -7.75 -6.76
CA ASN A 96 -3.50 -7.73 -6.87
C ASN A 96 -4.22 -8.06 -5.55
N SER A 97 -3.60 -7.69 -4.41
CA SER A 97 -4.17 -7.92 -3.08
C SER A 97 -4.79 -6.64 -2.52
N LEU A 98 -5.84 -6.81 -1.74
CA LEU A 98 -6.52 -5.70 -1.08
C LEU A 98 -6.36 -5.84 0.43
N VAL A 99 -5.87 -4.78 1.06
CA VAL A 99 -5.85 -4.63 2.51
C VAL A 99 -7.00 -3.70 2.91
N GLY A 100 -7.92 -4.21 3.70
CA GLY A 100 -9.11 -3.48 4.14
C GLY A 100 -8.78 -2.33 5.09
N MET A 101 -9.73 -1.40 5.20
CA MET A 101 -9.62 -0.20 6.04
C MET A 101 -9.29 -0.55 7.49
N GLY A 102 -8.32 0.16 8.08
CA GLY A 102 -7.90 -0.02 9.47
C GLY A 102 -7.21 -1.34 9.79
N ALA A 103 -6.87 -2.17 8.79
CA ALA A 103 -6.12 -3.39 9.03
C ALA A 103 -4.67 -3.08 9.42
N THR A 104 -4.10 -3.93 10.28
CA THR A 104 -2.70 -3.86 10.71
C THR A 104 -1.96 -5.12 10.30
N ILE A 105 -0.83 -4.96 9.61
CA ILE A 105 0.04 -6.07 9.19
C ILE A 105 1.44 -5.82 9.76
N LEU A 106 1.95 -6.77 10.54
CA LEU A 106 3.18 -6.63 11.32
C LEU A 106 4.39 -7.32 10.65
N ASN A 107 5.55 -7.18 11.29
CA ASN A 107 6.86 -7.59 10.78
C ASN A 107 6.90 -9.03 10.27
N ASN A 108 7.56 -9.21 9.13
CA ASN A 108 7.79 -10.50 8.48
C ASN A 108 6.51 -11.25 8.09
N ALA A 109 5.35 -10.61 8.18
CA ALA A 109 4.13 -11.21 7.64
C ALA A 109 4.17 -11.23 6.11
N LYS A 110 3.62 -12.31 5.51
CA LYS A 110 3.54 -12.49 4.07
C LYS A 110 2.10 -12.75 3.65
N ILE A 111 1.56 -11.85 2.87
CA ILE A 111 0.25 -11.98 2.21
C ILE A 111 0.52 -12.38 0.76
N GLY A 112 -0.08 -13.48 0.31
CA GLY A 112 0.04 -13.96 -1.06
C GLY A 112 -0.58 -13.01 -2.10
N ASN A 113 -0.56 -13.44 -3.36
CA ASN A 113 -1.23 -12.71 -4.44
C ASN A 113 -2.75 -12.90 -4.38
N ASN A 114 -3.51 -11.96 -4.92
CA ASN A 114 -4.97 -12.05 -5.00
C ASN A 114 -5.65 -12.28 -3.64
N CYS A 115 -5.08 -11.78 -2.55
CA CYS A 115 -5.64 -11.90 -1.21
C CYS A 115 -6.49 -10.70 -0.83
N LEU A 116 -7.49 -10.94 0.01
CA LEU A 116 -8.26 -9.89 0.65
C LEU A 116 -8.07 -9.97 2.17
N VAL A 117 -7.38 -8.99 2.72
CA VAL A 117 -7.31 -8.78 4.17
C VAL A 117 -8.50 -7.89 4.56
N GLY A 118 -9.38 -8.41 5.42
CA GLY A 118 -10.60 -7.70 5.82
C GLY A 118 -10.32 -6.45 6.65
N ALA A 119 -11.29 -5.54 6.67
CA ALA A 119 -11.19 -4.31 7.47
C ALA A 119 -10.99 -4.63 8.95
N GLY A 120 -10.11 -3.87 9.63
CA GLY A 120 -9.77 -4.05 11.04
C GLY A 120 -9.04 -5.35 11.39
N ALA A 121 -8.60 -6.13 10.40
CA ALA A 121 -7.87 -7.36 10.66
C ALA A 121 -6.48 -7.08 11.26
N LEU A 122 -6.03 -7.92 12.20
CA LEU A 122 -4.68 -7.89 12.76
C LEU A 122 -3.88 -9.10 12.29
N VAL A 123 -3.01 -8.90 11.31
CA VAL A 123 -2.02 -9.89 10.87
C VAL A 123 -0.78 -9.75 11.73
N THR A 124 -0.57 -10.72 12.61
CA THR A 124 0.57 -10.73 13.53
C THR A 124 1.87 -11.10 12.83
N GLU A 125 2.97 -10.84 13.50
CA GLU A 125 4.33 -11.10 13.00
C GLU A 125 4.54 -12.54 12.50
N ASN A 126 5.35 -12.69 11.46
CA ASN A 126 5.76 -13.97 10.87
C ASN A 126 4.60 -14.85 10.35
N LYS A 127 3.41 -14.30 10.15
CA LYS A 127 2.30 -15.03 9.56
C LYS A 127 2.40 -15.04 8.04
N GLU A 128 2.16 -16.22 7.45
CA GLU A 128 2.15 -16.39 6.01
C GLU A 128 0.79 -16.89 5.56
N PHE A 129 0.26 -16.27 4.49
CA PHE A 129 -1.01 -16.63 3.89
C PHE A 129 -0.82 -16.92 2.40
N PRO A 130 -1.35 -18.05 1.89
CA PRO A 130 -1.22 -18.40 0.48
C PRO A 130 -2.05 -17.49 -0.42
N ASP A 131 -1.83 -17.58 -1.72
CA ASP A 131 -2.54 -16.81 -2.75
C ASP A 131 -4.05 -17.07 -2.72
N GLY A 132 -4.85 -16.04 -2.99
CA GLY A 132 -6.28 -16.16 -3.24
C GLY A 132 -7.18 -16.31 -2.00
N TRP A 133 -6.72 -15.95 -0.82
CA TRP A 133 -7.50 -16.15 0.41
C TRP A 133 -8.12 -14.86 0.97
N LEU A 134 -9.30 -15.05 1.59
CA LEU A 134 -9.91 -14.09 2.50
C LEU A 134 -9.31 -14.28 3.90
N ILE A 135 -8.71 -13.19 4.43
CA ILE A 135 -7.95 -13.15 5.69
C ILE A 135 -8.66 -12.16 6.61
N VAL A 136 -9.25 -12.61 7.71
CA VAL A 136 -10.04 -11.75 8.61
C VAL A 136 -9.83 -12.08 10.09
N GLY A 137 -10.11 -11.12 10.96
CA GLY A 137 -10.11 -11.28 12.40
C GLY A 137 -8.92 -10.64 13.11
N SER A 138 -8.93 -10.70 14.42
CA SER A 138 -7.86 -10.21 15.32
C SER A 138 -7.62 -11.22 16.44
N PRO A 139 -6.59 -12.09 16.36
CA PRO A 139 -5.62 -12.22 15.26
C PRO A 139 -6.27 -12.79 13.98
N ALA A 140 -5.74 -12.37 12.82
CA ALA A 140 -6.29 -12.73 11.52
C ALA A 140 -6.04 -14.19 11.15
N LYS A 141 -7.00 -14.78 10.44
CA LYS A 141 -6.95 -16.16 9.91
C LYS A 141 -7.45 -16.17 8.46
N ALA A 142 -6.89 -17.05 7.65
CA ALA A 142 -7.45 -17.41 6.35
C ALA A 142 -8.73 -18.21 6.57
N VAL A 143 -9.86 -17.75 6.03
CA VAL A 143 -11.18 -18.36 6.31
C VAL A 143 -11.78 -19.05 5.10
N ARG A 144 -11.50 -18.61 3.88
CA ARG A 144 -11.91 -19.25 2.64
C ARG A 144 -11.13 -18.70 1.45
N GLU A 145 -11.13 -19.43 0.35
CA GLU A 145 -10.64 -18.94 -0.93
C GLU A 145 -11.58 -17.87 -1.51
N LEU A 146 -11.03 -16.94 -2.25
CA LEU A 146 -11.78 -15.93 -2.99
C LEU A 146 -12.30 -16.50 -4.31
N SER A 147 -13.49 -16.07 -4.71
CA SER A 147 -13.99 -16.37 -6.05
C SER A 147 -13.25 -15.53 -7.09
N GLN A 148 -13.22 -16.02 -8.33
CA GLN A 148 -12.65 -15.30 -9.47
C GLN A 148 -13.26 -13.89 -9.62
N GLU A 149 -14.56 -13.76 -9.41
CA GLU A 149 -15.27 -12.49 -9.46
C GLU A 149 -14.76 -11.49 -8.41
N MET A 150 -14.47 -11.95 -7.18
CA MET A 150 -13.90 -11.09 -6.13
C MET A 150 -12.50 -10.61 -6.51
N ILE A 151 -11.66 -11.49 -7.08
CA ILE A 151 -10.31 -11.15 -7.54
C ILE A 151 -10.38 -10.09 -8.66
N GLU A 152 -11.29 -10.27 -9.62
CA GLU A 152 -11.50 -9.29 -10.70
C GLU A 152 -12.00 -7.93 -10.17
N ASN A 153 -12.87 -7.94 -9.15
CA ASN A 153 -13.32 -6.71 -8.49
C ASN A 153 -12.16 -5.95 -7.82
N MET A 154 -11.23 -6.66 -7.17
CA MET A 154 -10.03 -6.03 -6.61
C MET A 154 -9.17 -5.39 -7.70
N THR A 155 -8.99 -6.06 -8.84
CA THR A 155 -8.27 -5.50 -10.00
C THR A 155 -8.96 -4.24 -10.55
N ARG A 156 -10.29 -4.24 -10.62
CA ARG A 156 -11.06 -3.05 -11.03
C ARG A 156 -10.88 -1.88 -10.05
N SER A 157 -10.83 -2.19 -8.76
CA SER A 157 -10.59 -1.18 -7.72
C SER A 157 -9.26 -0.46 -7.92
N SER A 158 -8.15 -1.18 -8.09
CA SER A 158 -6.84 -0.54 -8.29
C SER A 158 -6.81 0.35 -9.53
N LYS A 159 -7.37 -0.10 -10.65
CA LYS A 159 -7.49 0.70 -11.90
C LYS A 159 -8.34 1.95 -11.72
N HIS A 160 -9.43 1.85 -10.95
CA HIS A 160 -10.26 3.01 -10.63
C HIS A 160 -9.45 4.08 -9.87
N TYR A 161 -8.62 3.67 -8.91
CA TYR A 161 -7.76 4.60 -8.18
C TYR A 161 -6.68 5.23 -9.05
N VAL A 162 -6.15 4.53 -10.07
CA VAL A 162 -5.26 5.13 -11.06
C VAL A 162 -5.97 6.24 -11.85
N ALA A 163 -7.20 6.01 -12.30
CA ALA A 163 -7.99 7.04 -12.97
C ALA A 163 -8.31 8.22 -12.03
N ASN A 164 -8.62 7.90 -10.78
CA ASN A 164 -8.97 8.90 -9.75
C ASN A 164 -7.80 9.85 -9.46
N PHE A 165 -6.61 9.34 -9.18
CA PHE A 165 -5.50 10.23 -8.87
C PHE A 165 -5.12 11.14 -10.05
N LYS A 166 -5.25 10.65 -11.30
CA LYS A 166 -5.03 11.48 -12.50
C LYS A 166 -6.02 12.65 -12.56
N LYS A 167 -7.30 12.37 -12.25
CA LYS A 167 -8.32 13.41 -12.13
C LYS A 167 -7.96 14.42 -11.02
N PHE A 168 -7.55 13.94 -9.82
CA PHE A 168 -7.13 14.83 -8.73
C PHE A 168 -5.92 15.68 -9.11
N ALA A 169 -4.95 15.11 -9.82
CA ALA A 169 -3.77 15.84 -10.28
C ALA A 169 -4.11 16.97 -11.27
N GLU A 170 -5.16 16.80 -12.06
CA GLU A 170 -5.58 17.76 -13.10
C GLU A 170 -6.59 18.79 -12.58
N GLU A 171 -7.55 18.39 -11.76
CA GLU A 171 -8.73 19.20 -11.44
C GLU A 171 -8.72 19.79 -10.01
N MET A 172 -7.93 19.22 -9.08
CA MET A 172 -7.93 19.69 -7.69
C MET A 172 -7.25 21.04 -7.55
N SER A 173 -7.94 21.98 -6.92
CA SER A 173 -7.39 23.31 -6.58
C SER A 173 -7.78 23.70 -5.16
N GLU A 174 -6.87 24.40 -4.46
CA GLU A 174 -7.16 24.96 -3.15
C GLU A 174 -8.09 26.18 -3.28
N ILE A 175 -9.17 26.20 -2.51
CA ILE A 175 -10.06 27.35 -2.40
C ILE A 175 -9.45 28.30 -1.34
N LYS A 176 -9.14 29.53 -1.75
CA LYS A 176 -8.60 30.60 -0.90
C LYS A 176 -9.73 31.39 -0.26
#